data_4bc35bd7d3a8ec147d25d260a2b13592
#
_entry.id   4bc35bd7d3a8ec147d25d260a2b13592
#
_cell.length_a   1.000
_cell.length_b   1.000
_cell.length_c   1.000
_cell.angle_alpha   90.00
_cell.angle_beta   90.00
_cell.angle_gamma   90.00
#
_symmetry.space_group_name_H-M   'P 1'
#
loop_
_entity.id
_entity.type
_entity.pdbx_description
1 polymer ?
#
loop_
_entity_poly.entity_id
_entity_poly.type
_entity_poly.pdbx_seq_one_letter_code
_entity_poly.pdbx_strand_id
1 'polypeptide(L)'
;MDTNYTTRSQEAISGAMQAAAAAGNPQIDTLHLLAELLGQEDGVAVGLLAAVNPDAGALQTIGAATRRALTQLPASSGSSVSQPQPSRGLLAALEAASNEAKRLGDEYISTEHLLIGIAAGNPSSDAAARILADNGATAEALRDALPKVRGGARVTSPNPEGTYKSLEKYG
;
A
#
# COMPACT_ATOMS: atom_id res chain seq x y z
N MET A 1 -4.17 17.96 -11.50
CA MET A 1 -5.23 17.01 -11.23
C MET A 1 -5.24 16.68 -9.75
N ASP A 2 -6.31 17.04 -9.12
CA ASP A 2 -6.38 16.90 -7.66
C ASP A 2 -6.67 15.47 -7.27
N THR A 3 -5.67 14.82 -6.71
CA THR A 3 -5.82 13.49 -6.20
C THR A 3 -6.08 13.60 -4.70
N ASN A 4 -7.27 13.20 -4.29
CA ASN A 4 -7.66 13.31 -2.89
C ASN A 4 -7.29 12.02 -2.17
N TYR A 5 -6.22 12.07 -1.39
CA TYR A 5 -5.80 10.95 -0.54
C TYR A 5 -6.38 11.11 0.86
N THR A 6 -6.78 9.99 1.46
CA THR A 6 -7.14 10.00 2.87
C THR A 6 -5.92 10.38 3.71
N THR A 7 -6.15 10.76 4.95
CA THR A 7 -5.07 11.10 5.88
C THR A 7 -4.09 9.94 6.04
N ARG A 8 -4.60 8.70 6.19
CA ARG A 8 -3.75 7.52 6.31
C ARG A 8 -2.92 7.27 5.05
N SER A 9 -3.51 7.50 3.88
CA SER A 9 -2.78 7.38 2.61
C SER A 9 -1.68 8.42 2.51
N GLN A 10 -1.97 9.65 2.90
CA GLN A 10 -0.95 10.72 2.90
C GLN A 10 0.20 10.39 3.82
N GLU A 11 -0.09 9.83 5.00
CA GLU A 11 0.93 9.42 5.95
C GLU A 11 1.80 8.29 5.36
N ALA A 12 1.18 7.33 4.67
CA ALA A 12 1.93 6.23 4.06
C ALA A 12 2.85 6.72 2.95
N ILE A 13 2.34 7.61 2.09
CA ILE A 13 3.13 8.14 0.98
C ILE A 13 4.28 8.99 1.51
N SER A 14 4.00 9.86 2.48
CA SER A 14 5.02 10.70 3.11
C SER A 14 6.08 9.86 3.81
N GLY A 15 5.66 8.82 4.53
CA GLY A 15 6.57 7.89 5.18
C GLY A 15 7.47 7.16 4.19
N ALA A 16 6.90 6.79 3.04
CA ALA A 16 7.68 6.13 1.99
C ALA A 16 8.77 7.06 1.45
N MET A 17 8.45 8.33 1.25
CA MET A 17 9.44 9.32 0.81
C MET A 17 10.56 9.48 1.83
N GLN A 18 10.19 9.61 3.10
CA GLN A 18 11.15 9.77 4.18
C GLN A 18 12.04 8.53 4.33
N ALA A 19 11.46 7.35 4.21
CA ALA A 19 12.22 6.10 4.32
C ALA A 19 13.23 5.97 3.18
N ALA A 20 12.85 6.31 1.96
CA ALA A 20 13.75 6.27 0.82
C ALA A 20 14.91 7.24 1.02
N ALA A 21 14.61 8.46 1.48
CA ALA A 21 15.64 9.46 1.73
C ALA A 21 16.60 9.00 2.83
N ALA A 22 16.06 8.47 3.93
CA ALA A 22 16.89 8.01 5.05
C ALA A 22 17.80 6.86 4.66
N ALA A 23 17.34 5.99 3.75
CA ALA A 23 18.13 4.85 3.29
C ALA A 23 19.09 5.19 2.16
N GLY A 24 19.05 6.43 1.65
CA GLY A 24 19.89 6.84 0.53
C GLY A 24 19.45 6.26 -0.80
N ASN A 25 18.20 5.83 -0.91
CA ASN A 25 17.67 5.30 -2.16
C ASN A 25 17.36 6.46 -3.12
N PRO A 26 17.79 6.39 -4.38
CA PRO A 26 17.51 7.48 -5.33
C PRO A 26 16.06 7.49 -5.78
N GLN A 27 15.34 6.40 -5.60
CA GLN A 27 13.95 6.32 -5.99
C GLN A 27 13.09 5.87 -4.82
N ILE A 28 11.85 6.37 -4.81
CA ILE A 28 10.80 5.89 -3.91
C ILE A 28 10.12 4.73 -4.62
N ASP A 29 10.35 3.52 -4.12
CA ASP A 29 9.84 2.31 -4.75
C ASP A 29 8.48 1.91 -4.16
N THR A 30 7.75 1.04 -4.86
CA THR A 30 6.53 0.45 -4.32
C THR A 30 6.80 -0.29 -3.02
N LEU A 31 8.02 -0.82 -2.84
CA LEU A 31 8.41 -1.47 -1.59
C LEU A 31 8.34 -0.53 -0.40
N HIS A 32 8.76 0.73 -0.58
CA HIS A 32 8.67 1.71 0.51
C HIS A 32 7.21 1.95 0.90
N LEU A 33 6.32 2.06 -0.08
CA LEU A 33 4.90 2.26 0.19
C LEU A 33 4.30 1.03 0.87
N LEU A 34 4.63 -0.16 0.38
CA LEU A 34 4.13 -1.40 1.00
C LEU A 34 4.56 -1.51 2.45
N ALA A 35 5.83 -1.19 2.74
CA ALA A 35 6.33 -1.22 4.12
C ALA A 35 5.56 -0.28 5.03
N GLU A 36 5.22 0.92 4.53
CA GLU A 36 4.45 1.88 5.33
C GLU A 36 3.03 1.38 5.59
N LEU A 37 2.39 0.78 4.60
CA LEU A 37 1.06 0.21 4.78
C LEU A 37 1.08 -0.92 5.81
N LEU A 38 2.11 -1.75 5.78
CA LEU A 38 2.28 -2.83 6.75
C LEU A 38 2.53 -2.29 8.16
N GLY A 39 3.15 -1.12 8.25
CA GLY A 39 3.43 -0.46 9.53
C GLY A 39 2.19 0.14 10.19
N GLN A 40 1.11 0.32 9.45
CA GLN A 40 -0.18 0.75 10.00
C GLN A 40 -0.92 -0.47 10.52
N GLU A 41 -0.52 -0.97 11.69
CA GLU A 41 -0.97 -2.26 12.23
C GLU A 41 -2.48 -2.39 12.37
N ASP A 42 -3.16 -1.30 12.68
CA ASP A 42 -4.62 -1.26 12.81
C ASP A 42 -5.29 -0.76 11.53
N GLY A 43 -4.54 -0.68 10.43
CA GLY A 43 -5.04 -0.13 9.18
C GLY A 43 -5.84 -1.11 8.35
N VAL A 44 -6.59 -0.57 7.40
CA VAL A 44 -7.42 -1.36 6.48
C VAL A 44 -6.55 -2.28 5.61
N ALA A 45 -5.37 -1.81 5.21
CA ALA A 45 -4.48 -2.62 4.37
C ALA A 45 -4.08 -3.92 5.05
N VAL A 46 -3.68 -3.84 6.33
CA VAL A 46 -3.33 -5.03 7.12
C VAL A 46 -4.54 -5.94 7.27
N GLY A 47 -5.69 -5.36 7.58
CA GLY A 47 -6.94 -6.13 7.70
C GLY A 47 -7.31 -6.84 6.40
N LEU A 48 -7.10 -6.18 5.27
CA LEU A 48 -7.40 -6.75 3.97
C LEU A 48 -6.45 -7.91 3.64
N LEU A 49 -5.17 -7.76 3.94
CA LEU A 49 -4.20 -8.85 3.77
C LEU A 49 -4.54 -10.06 4.62
N ALA A 50 -4.96 -9.82 5.87
CA ALA A 50 -5.36 -10.90 6.76
C ALA A 50 -6.61 -11.61 6.26
N ALA A 51 -7.54 -10.87 5.63
CA ALA A 51 -8.75 -11.46 5.07
C ALA A 51 -8.45 -12.35 3.87
N VAL A 52 -7.46 -11.96 3.05
CA VAL A 52 -7.07 -12.71 1.86
C VAL A 52 -6.27 -13.95 2.24
N ASN A 53 -5.39 -13.83 3.23
CA ASN A 53 -4.54 -14.94 3.67
C ASN A 53 -4.61 -15.04 5.18
N PRO A 54 -5.53 -15.87 5.71
CA PRO A 54 -5.75 -15.98 7.16
C PRO A 54 -4.66 -16.76 7.90
N ASP A 55 -3.65 -17.25 7.21
CA ASP A 55 -2.52 -17.91 7.82
C ASP A 55 -1.84 -16.96 8.83
N ALA A 56 -1.64 -17.42 10.05
CA ALA A 56 -1.14 -16.58 11.14
C ALA A 56 0.22 -15.95 10.85
N GLY A 57 1.05 -16.61 10.05
CA GLY A 57 2.39 -16.10 9.71
C GLY A 57 2.46 -15.26 8.45
N ALA A 58 1.33 -15.09 7.73
CA ALA A 58 1.35 -14.45 6.42
C ALA A 58 1.84 -13.00 6.46
N LEU A 59 1.34 -12.21 7.42
CA LEU A 59 1.75 -10.80 7.53
C LEU A 59 3.23 -10.67 7.85
N GLN A 60 3.74 -11.53 8.72
CA GLN A 60 5.17 -11.53 9.05
C GLN A 60 6.01 -11.92 7.84
N THR A 61 5.55 -12.90 7.08
CA THR A 61 6.24 -13.33 5.86
C THR A 61 6.31 -12.21 4.84
N ILE A 62 5.19 -11.52 4.62
CA ILE A 62 5.14 -10.38 3.70
C ILE A 62 6.05 -9.27 4.20
N GLY A 63 6.00 -8.95 5.49
CA GLY A 63 6.84 -7.92 6.09
C GLY A 63 8.32 -8.22 5.98
N ALA A 64 8.71 -9.46 6.26
CA ALA A 64 10.11 -9.86 6.18
C ALA A 64 10.62 -9.81 4.74
N ALA A 65 9.82 -10.28 3.79
CA ALA A 65 10.18 -10.23 2.37
C ALA A 65 10.33 -8.80 1.88
N THR A 66 9.45 -7.90 2.34
CA THR A 66 9.49 -6.49 1.99
C THR A 66 10.77 -5.84 2.53
N ARG A 67 11.09 -6.09 3.80
CA ARG A 67 12.31 -5.54 4.40
C ARG A 67 13.56 -6.05 3.70
N ARG A 68 13.60 -7.34 3.38
CA ARG A 68 14.73 -7.92 2.65
C ARG A 68 14.89 -7.27 1.28
N ALA A 69 13.82 -7.10 0.55
CA ALA A 69 13.86 -6.48 -0.78
C ALA A 69 14.32 -5.03 -0.70
N LEU A 70 13.91 -4.30 0.35
CA LEU A 70 14.34 -2.92 0.55
C LEU A 70 15.84 -2.81 0.70
N THR A 71 16.47 -3.76 1.39
CA THR A 71 17.94 -3.74 1.58
C THR A 71 18.70 -3.96 0.27
N GLN A 72 18.03 -4.48 -0.75
CA GLN A 72 18.65 -4.76 -2.05
C GLN A 72 18.51 -3.61 -3.03
N LEU A 73 17.77 -2.56 -2.67
CA LEU A 73 17.61 -1.39 -3.54
C LEU A 73 18.93 -0.61 -3.62
N PRO A 74 19.20 0.04 -4.77
CA PRO A 74 20.37 0.90 -4.89
C PRO A 74 20.36 1.97 -3.82
N ALA A 75 21.51 2.21 -3.21
CA ALA A 75 21.68 3.22 -2.17
C ALA A 75 22.97 3.97 -2.39
N SER A 76 22.93 5.27 -2.12
CA SER A 76 24.09 6.16 -2.19
C SER A 76 24.21 6.89 -0.88
N SER A 77 25.43 7.26 -0.51
CA SER A 77 25.68 8.07 0.67
C SER A 77 26.51 9.28 0.27
N GLY A 78 26.39 10.34 1.05
CA GLY A 78 27.16 11.55 0.83
C GLY A 78 26.29 12.73 0.47
N SER A 79 26.93 13.90 0.39
CA SER A 79 26.22 15.17 0.17
C SER A 79 25.68 15.35 -1.24
N SER A 80 26.05 14.46 -2.16
CA SER A 80 25.59 14.55 -3.54
C SER A 80 24.27 13.81 -3.79
N VAL A 81 23.72 13.18 -2.75
CA VAL A 81 22.45 12.46 -2.89
C VAL A 81 21.32 13.45 -3.00
N SER A 82 20.63 13.43 -4.14
CA SER A 82 19.48 14.28 -4.35
C SER A 82 18.24 13.67 -3.69
N GLN A 83 17.18 14.47 -3.57
CA GLN A 83 15.92 14.00 -3.01
C GLN A 83 15.37 12.84 -3.85
N PRO A 84 14.88 11.76 -3.22
CA PRO A 84 14.35 10.64 -3.97
C PRO A 84 13.17 11.04 -4.86
N GLN A 85 13.10 10.42 -6.02
CA GLN A 85 12.00 10.63 -6.96
C GLN A 85 11.15 9.36 -7.06
N PRO A 86 9.84 9.49 -7.30
CA PRO A 86 9.01 8.30 -7.45
C PRO A 86 9.50 7.42 -8.60
N SER A 87 9.56 6.12 -8.36
CA SER A 87 9.88 5.16 -9.41
C SER A 87 8.71 5.05 -10.38
N ARG A 88 9.00 4.50 -11.56
CA ARG A 88 7.95 4.24 -12.54
C ARG A 88 6.90 3.31 -11.97
N GLY A 89 7.32 2.29 -11.23
CA GLY A 89 6.41 1.36 -10.57
C GLY A 89 5.52 2.03 -9.54
N LEU A 90 6.08 2.95 -8.76
CA LEU A 90 5.28 3.69 -7.77
C LEU A 90 4.24 4.57 -8.45
N LEU A 91 4.64 5.29 -9.50
CA LEU A 91 3.69 6.13 -10.24
C LEU A 91 2.55 5.29 -10.82
N ALA A 92 2.87 4.12 -11.37
CA ALA A 92 1.87 3.20 -11.89
C ALA A 92 0.92 2.70 -10.79
N ALA A 93 1.47 2.40 -9.62
CA ALA A 93 0.66 1.94 -8.49
C ALA A 93 -0.29 3.03 -8.00
N LEU A 94 0.17 4.28 -7.94
CA LEU A 94 -0.68 5.40 -7.54
C LEU A 94 -1.80 5.65 -8.55
N GLU A 95 -1.49 5.52 -9.84
CA GLU A 95 -2.49 5.66 -10.90
C GLU A 95 -3.52 4.53 -10.80
N ALA A 96 -3.07 3.29 -10.59
CA ALA A 96 -3.96 2.16 -10.43
C ALA A 96 -4.86 2.33 -9.21
N ALA A 97 -4.31 2.88 -8.11
CA ALA A 97 -5.09 3.16 -6.90
C ALA A 97 -6.18 4.21 -7.18
N SER A 98 -5.84 5.25 -7.93
CA SER A 98 -6.81 6.28 -8.32
C SER A 98 -7.94 5.67 -9.15
N ASN A 99 -7.59 4.84 -10.11
CA ASN A 99 -8.58 4.18 -10.96
C ASN A 99 -9.46 3.24 -10.16
N GLU A 100 -8.90 2.55 -9.19
CA GLU A 100 -9.67 1.66 -8.31
C GLU A 100 -10.69 2.44 -7.49
N ALA A 101 -10.29 3.58 -6.93
CA ALA A 101 -11.19 4.44 -6.17
C ALA A 101 -12.36 4.90 -7.04
N LYS A 102 -12.07 5.31 -8.27
CA LYS A 102 -13.11 5.74 -9.22
C LYS A 102 -14.07 4.61 -9.56
N ARG A 103 -13.52 3.41 -9.78
CA ARG A 103 -14.34 2.24 -10.11
C ARG A 103 -15.31 1.90 -8.99
N LEU A 104 -14.90 2.09 -7.75
CA LEU A 104 -15.72 1.80 -6.58
C LEU A 104 -16.66 2.96 -6.19
N GLY A 105 -16.51 4.10 -6.86
CA GLY A 105 -17.32 5.26 -6.53
C GLY A 105 -16.86 5.98 -5.27
N ASP A 106 -15.60 5.82 -4.91
CA ASP A 106 -15.01 6.44 -3.73
C ASP A 106 -14.48 7.82 -4.09
N GLU A 107 -14.64 8.78 -3.18
CA GLU A 107 -14.21 10.15 -3.40
C GLU A 107 -12.74 10.38 -3.06
N TYR A 108 -12.18 9.54 -2.19
CA TYR A 108 -10.80 9.63 -1.74
C TYR A 108 -10.07 8.34 -2.02
N ILE A 109 -8.77 8.44 -2.22
CA ILE A 109 -7.90 7.26 -2.36
C ILE A 109 -7.44 6.87 -0.97
N SER A 110 -7.95 5.74 -0.48
CA SER A 110 -7.59 5.23 0.84
C SER A 110 -6.54 4.13 0.73
N THR A 111 -6.10 3.64 1.88
CA THR A 111 -4.99 2.68 1.92
C THR A 111 -5.31 1.37 1.22
N GLU A 112 -6.58 0.93 1.22
CA GLU A 112 -6.95 -0.28 0.49
C GLU A 112 -6.78 -0.10 -1.01
N HIS A 113 -7.04 1.10 -1.53
CA HIS A 113 -6.80 1.38 -2.95
C HIS A 113 -5.31 1.35 -3.26
N LEU A 114 -4.49 1.91 -2.36
CA LEU A 114 -3.03 1.88 -2.53
C LEU A 114 -2.51 0.44 -2.57
N LEU A 115 -3.00 -0.40 -1.69
CA LEU A 115 -2.59 -1.80 -1.63
C LEU A 115 -2.97 -2.53 -2.92
N ILE A 116 -4.20 -2.35 -3.39
CA ILE A 116 -4.65 -2.95 -4.65
C ILE A 116 -3.83 -2.43 -5.81
N GLY A 117 -3.49 -1.15 -5.81
CA GLY A 117 -2.65 -0.56 -6.85
C GLY A 117 -1.26 -1.18 -6.91
N ILE A 118 -0.65 -1.43 -5.74
CA ILE A 118 0.64 -2.11 -5.67
C ILE A 118 0.51 -3.54 -6.22
N ALA A 119 -0.53 -4.25 -5.80
CA ALA A 119 -0.75 -5.64 -6.22
C ALA A 119 -1.04 -5.76 -7.71
N ALA A 120 -1.55 -4.70 -8.33
CA ALA A 120 -1.85 -4.68 -9.77
C ALA A 120 -0.58 -4.58 -10.64
N GLY A 121 0.57 -4.33 -10.04
CA GLY A 121 1.82 -4.25 -10.76
C GLY A 121 2.23 -5.60 -11.35
N ASN A 122 3.24 -5.57 -12.20
CA ASN A 122 3.74 -6.78 -12.85
C ASN A 122 4.69 -7.52 -11.90
N PRO A 123 4.33 -8.74 -11.42
CA PRO A 123 5.21 -9.48 -10.50
C PRO A 123 6.57 -9.82 -11.08
N SER A 124 6.71 -9.82 -12.41
CA SER A 124 7.99 -10.09 -13.05
C SER A 124 8.98 -8.95 -12.91
N SER A 125 8.49 -7.72 -12.77
CA SER A 125 9.34 -6.54 -12.75
C SER A 125 9.19 -5.70 -11.49
N ASP A 126 8.17 -5.95 -10.67
CA ASP A 126 7.89 -5.17 -9.47
C ASP A 126 7.95 -6.10 -8.26
N ALA A 127 8.95 -5.86 -7.40
CA ALA A 127 9.18 -6.74 -6.25
C ALA A 127 8.01 -6.75 -5.26
N ALA A 128 7.40 -5.58 -5.03
CA ALA A 128 6.26 -5.51 -4.11
C ALA A 128 5.07 -6.31 -4.64
N ALA A 129 4.79 -6.19 -5.94
CA ALA A 129 3.72 -6.96 -6.57
C ALA A 129 3.99 -8.46 -6.47
N ARG A 130 5.26 -8.86 -6.66
CA ARG A 130 5.64 -10.27 -6.56
C ARG A 130 5.46 -10.80 -5.14
N ILE A 131 5.88 -10.03 -4.13
CA ILE A 131 5.72 -10.43 -2.73
C ILE A 131 4.25 -10.66 -2.41
N LEU A 132 3.39 -9.74 -2.84
CA LEU A 132 1.96 -9.87 -2.60
C LEU A 132 1.39 -11.09 -3.34
N ALA A 133 1.75 -11.28 -4.60
CA ALA A 133 1.27 -12.41 -5.38
C ALA A 133 1.71 -13.75 -4.78
N ASP A 134 2.96 -13.83 -4.31
CA ASP A 134 3.48 -15.04 -3.68
C ASP A 134 2.72 -15.43 -2.42
N ASN A 135 2.03 -14.47 -1.82
CA ASN A 135 1.27 -14.69 -0.59
C ASN A 135 -0.25 -14.65 -0.84
N GLY A 136 -0.66 -14.79 -2.08
CA GLY A 136 -2.08 -14.86 -2.44
C GLY A 136 -2.79 -13.53 -2.49
N ALA A 137 -2.07 -12.43 -2.31
CA ALA A 137 -2.66 -11.09 -2.28
C ALA A 137 -2.59 -10.42 -3.64
N THR A 138 -3.20 -11.04 -4.64
CA THR A 138 -3.34 -10.43 -5.96
C THR A 138 -4.39 -9.32 -5.91
N ALA A 139 -4.37 -8.44 -6.91
CA ALA A 139 -5.37 -7.36 -6.98
C ALA A 139 -6.79 -7.93 -6.97
N GLU A 140 -7.03 -9.01 -7.70
CA GLU A 140 -8.33 -9.66 -7.75
C GLU A 140 -8.75 -10.20 -6.38
N ALA A 141 -7.85 -10.90 -5.70
CA ALA A 141 -8.14 -11.45 -4.37
C ALA A 141 -8.44 -10.34 -3.37
N LEU A 142 -7.69 -9.24 -3.45
CA LEU A 142 -7.91 -8.10 -2.57
C LEU A 142 -9.27 -7.45 -2.84
N ARG A 143 -9.64 -7.28 -4.10
CA ARG A 143 -10.95 -6.75 -4.46
C ARG A 143 -12.07 -7.61 -3.93
N ASP A 144 -11.94 -8.92 -4.05
CA ASP A 144 -12.95 -9.86 -3.59
C ASP A 144 -13.11 -9.85 -2.08
N ALA A 145 -12.04 -9.59 -1.34
CA ALA A 145 -12.05 -9.54 0.11
C ALA A 145 -12.52 -8.19 0.67
N LEU A 146 -12.49 -7.15 -0.15
CA LEU A 146 -12.76 -5.78 0.32
C LEU A 146 -14.11 -5.62 1.02
N PRO A 147 -15.24 -6.19 0.52
CA PRO A 147 -16.51 -6.05 1.23
C PRO A 147 -16.51 -6.64 2.61
N LYS A 148 -15.68 -7.64 2.88
CA LYS A 148 -15.57 -8.25 4.21
C LYS A 148 -14.92 -7.33 5.22
N VAL A 149 -14.08 -6.40 4.73
CA VAL A 149 -13.32 -5.50 5.59
C VAL A 149 -14.06 -4.18 5.81
N ARG A 150 -14.65 -3.62 4.78
CA ARG A 150 -15.29 -2.32 4.88
C ARG A 150 -16.81 -2.35 4.65
N GLY A 151 -17.37 -3.52 4.35
CA GLY A 151 -18.80 -3.65 4.09
C GLY A 151 -19.21 -2.84 2.87
N GLY A 152 -20.35 -2.16 2.95
CA GLY A 152 -20.84 -1.31 1.87
C GLY A 152 -20.41 0.14 1.96
N ALA A 153 -19.52 0.47 2.89
CA ALA A 153 -19.08 1.85 3.11
C ALA A 153 -18.32 2.39 1.90
N ARG A 154 -18.53 3.68 1.61
CA ARG A 154 -17.80 4.39 0.58
C ARG A 154 -16.81 5.34 1.23
N VAL A 155 -15.73 5.65 0.51
CA VAL A 155 -14.73 6.59 1.01
C VAL A 155 -15.17 8.00 0.62
N THR A 156 -15.86 8.66 1.54
CA THR A 156 -16.45 9.98 1.31
C THR A 156 -15.84 11.06 2.20
N SER A 157 -14.84 10.70 3.00
CA SER A 157 -14.15 11.62 3.88
C SER A 157 -12.66 11.31 3.90
N PRO A 158 -11.82 12.24 4.41
CA PRO A 158 -10.38 11.97 4.52
C PRO A 158 -10.01 10.97 5.61
N ASN A 159 -10.95 10.57 6.48
CA ASN A 159 -10.68 9.63 7.57
C ASN A 159 -11.70 8.49 7.63
N PRO A 160 -11.89 7.73 6.53
CA PRO A 160 -12.90 6.67 6.51
C PRO A 160 -12.48 5.43 7.29
N GLU A 161 -11.18 5.23 7.48
CA GLU A 161 -10.64 4.04 8.13
C GLU A 161 -11.13 3.90 9.57
N GLY A 162 -11.35 5.02 10.25
CA GLY A 162 -11.92 5.01 11.59
C GLY A 162 -13.34 4.47 11.61
N THR A 163 -14.13 4.78 10.57
CA THR A 163 -15.49 4.28 10.43
C THR A 163 -15.52 2.78 10.22
N TYR A 164 -14.62 2.25 9.38
CA TYR A 164 -14.54 0.82 9.13
C TYR A 164 -14.25 0.05 10.41
N LYS A 165 -13.34 0.57 11.21
CA LYS A 165 -12.98 -0.04 12.48
C LYS A 165 -14.15 -0.09 13.44
N SER A 166 -14.95 0.99 13.49
CA SER A 166 -16.15 1.04 14.31
C SER A 166 -17.17 0.00 13.88
N LEU A 167 -17.40 -0.14 12.58
CA LEU A 167 -18.33 -1.12 12.04
C LEU A 167 -17.90 -2.55 12.40
N GLU A 168 -16.61 -2.82 12.28
CA GLU A 168 -16.06 -4.13 12.63
C GLU A 168 -16.27 -4.44 14.12
N LYS A 169 -16.08 -3.43 14.95
CA LYS A 169 -16.21 -3.58 16.41
C LYS A 169 -17.63 -3.90 16.83
N TYR A 170 -18.63 -3.33 16.19
CA TYR A 170 -20.03 -3.46 16.59
C TYR A 170 -20.84 -4.36 15.66
N GLY A 171 -20.25 -4.77 14.56
CA GLY A 171 -20.87 -5.65 13.59
C GLY A 171 -20.43 -7.07 13.78
#